data_708eb1184565c45acdd2fb346c6c6a6c
#
_entry.id   708eb1184565c45acdd2fb346c6c6a6c
#
_cell.length_a   1.000
_cell.length_b   1.000
_cell.length_c   1.000
_cell.angle_alpha   90.00
_cell.angle_beta   90.00
_cell.angle_gamma   90.00
#
_symmetry.space_group_name_H-M   'P 1'
#
loop_
_entity.id
_entity.type
_entity.pdbx_description
1 polymer ?
#
loop_
_entity_poly.entity_id
_entity_poly.type
_entity_poly.pdbx_seq_one_letter_code
_entity_poly.pdbx_strand_id
1 'polypeptide(L)'
;NVSRAFTAIVPGFFIILAWFFILIFLHYTGIDDIHALIANTIAKPLGLLTKTLPGIIFVIFVQCFFWMFGIHGAQVTGPIIEPLLLQNSDANRIAYQAGQELPNIITYEFLYNFVFTGGAGCVIALAILIFLFSKSKENKTLGKLSIAPVSFQVAEPLLFGFPTILNFKMVIPFVTAPVVTTLITYYAMKFGIVSKPIGA
;
A
#
# COMPACT_ATOMS: atom_id res chain seq x y z
N ASN A 1 -29.41 -31.19 22.85
CA ASN A 1 -28.61 -30.55 21.79
C ASN A 1 -28.96 -29.06 21.75
N VAL A 2 -28.14 -28.24 22.40
CA VAL A 2 -28.20 -26.79 22.28
C VAL A 2 -27.96 -26.46 20.80
N SER A 3 -28.87 -25.72 20.15
CA SER A 3 -28.73 -25.40 18.74
C SER A 3 -27.42 -24.62 18.50
N ARG A 4 -26.80 -24.78 17.33
CA ARG A 4 -25.59 -24.05 16.96
C ARG A 4 -25.73 -22.52 17.11
N ALA A 5 -26.96 -22.01 17.00
CA ALA A 5 -27.28 -20.61 17.24
C ALA A 5 -26.99 -20.19 18.70
N PHE A 6 -27.34 -21.01 19.68
CA PHE A 6 -27.02 -20.72 21.09
C PHE A 6 -25.53 -20.75 21.38
N THR A 7 -24.78 -21.63 20.71
CA THR A 7 -23.32 -21.69 20.88
C THR A 7 -22.63 -20.42 20.38
N ALA A 8 -23.20 -19.72 19.40
CA ALA A 8 -22.69 -18.44 18.89
C ALA A 8 -23.15 -17.22 19.73
N ILE A 9 -24.33 -17.29 20.36
CA ILE A 9 -24.88 -16.18 21.17
C ILE A 9 -24.03 -15.91 22.40
N VAL A 10 -23.54 -16.97 23.08
CA VAL A 10 -22.74 -16.82 24.29
C VAL A 10 -21.45 -16.03 24.08
N PRO A 11 -20.58 -16.37 23.09
CA PRO A 11 -19.43 -15.53 22.76
C PRO A 11 -19.82 -14.10 22.32
N GLY A 12 -20.87 -13.97 21.52
CA GLY A 12 -21.41 -12.69 21.09
C GLY A 12 -21.79 -11.78 22.25
N PHE A 13 -22.48 -12.33 23.24
CA PHE A 13 -22.83 -11.60 24.47
C PHE A 13 -21.58 -11.09 25.22
N PHE A 14 -20.57 -11.92 25.41
CA PHE A 14 -19.33 -11.50 26.06
C PHE A 14 -18.56 -10.44 25.26
N ILE A 15 -18.58 -10.50 23.93
CA ILE A 15 -17.97 -9.46 23.08
C ILE A 15 -18.71 -8.13 23.27
N ILE A 16 -20.04 -8.12 23.23
CA ILE A 16 -20.85 -6.93 23.46
C ILE A 16 -20.61 -6.36 24.87
N LEU A 17 -20.56 -7.23 25.87
CA LEU A 17 -20.29 -6.82 27.24
C LEU A 17 -18.90 -6.22 27.40
N ALA A 18 -17.88 -6.82 26.77
CA ALA A 18 -16.52 -6.28 26.75
C ALA A 18 -16.48 -4.90 26.08
N TRP A 19 -17.15 -4.72 24.93
CA TRP A 19 -17.27 -3.43 24.27
C TRP A 19 -17.96 -2.39 25.14
N PHE A 20 -19.02 -2.76 25.83
CA PHE A 20 -19.74 -1.87 26.76
C PHE A 20 -18.80 -1.37 27.86
N PHE A 21 -18.02 -2.23 28.48
CA PHE A 21 -17.04 -1.82 29.50
C PHE A 21 -15.91 -0.95 28.91
N ILE A 22 -15.43 -1.25 27.71
CA ILE A 22 -14.44 -0.43 27.01
C ILE A 22 -15.00 1.00 26.79
N LEU A 23 -16.23 1.12 26.30
CA LEU A 23 -16.85 2.43 26.06
C LEU A 23 -17.04 3.23 27.37
N ILE A 24 -17.47 2.57 28.45
CA ILE A 24 -17.55 3.19 29.78
C ILE A 24 -16.15 3.69 30.22
N PHE A 25 -15.14 2.85 30.11
CA PHE A 25 -13.77 3.23 30.48
C PHE A 25 -13.27 4.43 29.67
N LEU A 26 -13.49 4.44 28.34
CA LEU A 26 -13.13 5.55 27.47
C LEU A 26 -13.85 6.83 27.84
N HIS A 27 -15.14 6.75 28.14
CA HIS A 27 -15.94 7.89 28.60
C HIS A 27 -15.36 8.51 29.89
N TYR A 28 -14.99 7.68 30.87
CA TYR A 28 -14.38 8.16 32.12
C TYR A 28 -12.97 8.73 31.93
N THR A 29 -12.25 8.31 30.89
CA THR A 29 -10.91 8.84 30.55
C THR A 29 -10.96 10.12 29.73
N GLY A 30 -12.15 10.62 29.36
CA GLY A 30 -12.32 11.81 28.54
C GLY A 30 -11.98 11.59 27.06
N ILE A 31 -11.97 10.33 26.63
CA ILE A 31 -11.83 9.95 25.22
C ILE A 31 -13.23 9.73 24.67
N ASP A 32 -13.65 10.56 23.68
CA ASP A 32 -15.03 10.56 23.18
C ASP A 32 -15.46 9.21 22.59
N ASP A 33 -14.56 8.53 21.92
CA ASP A 33 -14.78 7.18 21.41
C ASP A 33 -13.46 6.46 21.05
N ILE A 34 -13.56 5.20 20.68
CA ILE A 34 -12.41 4.37 20.27
C ILE A 34 -11.80 4.84 18.94
N HIS A 35 -12.61 5.47 18.06
CA HIS A 35 -12.11 6.02 16.80
C HIS A 35 -11.23 7.23 17.06
N ALA A 36 -11.62 8.09 18.03
CA ALA A 36 -10.79 9.21 18.47
C ALA A 36 -9.48 8.72 19.10
N LEU A 37 -9.53 7.66 19.91
CA LEU A 37 -8.33 7.05 20.47
C LEU A 37 -7.38 6.55 19.38
N ILE A 38 -7.89 5.77 18.42
CA ILE A 38 -7.12 5.26 17.28
C ILE A 38 -6.57 6.40 16.45
N ALA A 39 -7.39 7.40 16.12
CA ALA A 39 -6.99 8.56 15.33
C ALA A 39 -5.85 9.35 16.01
N ASN A 40 -5.94 9.58 17.31
CA ASN A 40 -4.93 10.36 18.02
C ASN A 40 -3.65 9.57 18.32
N THR A 41 -3.77 8.26 18.63
CA THR A 41 -2.63 7.43 19.07
C THR A 41 -1.91 6.77 17.90
N ILE A 42 -2.63 6.38 16.86
CA ILE A 42 -2.09 5.59 15.74
C ILE A 42 -2.08 6.39 14.44
N ALA A 43 -3.23 6.95 14.03
CA ALA A 43 -3.35 7.59 12.71
C ALA A 43 -2.51 8.86 12.58
N LYS A 44 -2.39 9.68 13.63
CA LYS A 44 -1.55 10.90 13.60
C LYS A 44 -0.05 10.60 13.39
N PRO A 45 0.59 9.71 14.18
CA PRO A 45 1.97 9.31 13.93
C PRO A 45 2.15 8.64 12.55
N LEU A 46 1.22 7.77 12.15
CA LEU A 46 1.26 7.11 10.84
C LEU A 46 0.98 8.08 9.69
N GLY A 47 0.24 9.16 9.93
CA GLY A 47 0.04 10.22 8.96
C GLY A 47 1.35 10.84 8.45
N LEU A 48 2.40 10.87 9.26
CA LEU A 48 3.73 11.30 8.82
C LEU A 48 4.30 10.38 7.74
N LEU A 49 3.97 9.08 7.77
CA LEU A 49 4.41 8.11 6.76
C LEU A 49 3.79 8.39 5.39
N THR A 50 2.58 8.94 5.33
CA THR A 50 1.87 9.24 4.08
C THR A 50 1.96 10.70 3.65
N LYS A 51 2.48 11.60 4.50
CA LYS A 51 2.61 13.03 4.19
C LYS A 51 4.04 13.45 3.85
N THR A 52 5.03 12.62 4.16
CA THR A 52 6.43 12.95 3.94
C THR A 52 7.11 11.99 2.97
N LEU A 53 8.06 12.50 2.19
CA LEU A 53 8.82 11.68 1.24
C LEU A 53 9.61 10.54 1.94
N PRO A 54 10.33 10.77 3.05
CA PRO A 54 10.96 9.67 3.78
C PRO A 54 9.96 8.65 4.33
N GLY A 55 8.80 9.11 4.78
CA GLY A 55 7.74 8.25 5.29
C GLY A 55 7.21 7.29 4.23
N ILE A 56 6.88 7.78 3.03
CA ILE A 56 6.38 6.91 1.96
C ILE A 56 7.46 5.96 1.45
N ILE A 57 8.73 6.39 1.41
CA ILE A 57 9.86 5.52 1.08
C ILE A 57 9.98 4.38 2.09
N PHE A 58 9.79 4.65 3.38
CA PHE A 58 9.79 3.62 4.42
C PHE A 58 8.63 2.62 4.22
N VAL A 59 7.44 3.10 3.90
CA VAL A 59 6.28 2.23 3.59
C VAL A 59 6.60 1.30 2.40
N ILE A 60 7.16 1.86 1.33
CA ILE A 60 7.56 1.10 0.15
C ILE A 60 8.61 0.04 0.50
N PHE A 61 9.60 0.42 1.30
CA PHE A 61 10.61 -0.52 1.78
C PHE A 61 9.98 -1.68 2.55
N VAL A 62 9.07 -1.40 3.49
CA VAL A 62 8.38 -2.43 4.28
C VAL A 62 7.54 -3.35 3.39
N GLN A 63 6.80 -2.80 2.42
CA GLN A 63 6.03 -3.60 1.46
C GLN A 63 6.92 -4.53 0.64
N CYS A 64 8.01 -4.02 0.10
CA CYS A 64 8.97 -4.81 -0.67
C CYS A 64 9.68 -5.86 0.22
N PHE A 65 9.98 -5.50 1.46
CA PHE A 65 10.59 -6.41 2.43
C PHE A 65 9.72 -7.65 2.70
N PHE A 66 8.42 -7.47 2.92
CA PHE A 66 7.50 -8.59 3.07
C PHE A 66 7.45 -9.49 1.83
N TRP A 67 7.46 -8.90 0.64
CA TRP A 67 7.50 -9.66 -0.62
C TRP A 67 8.74 -10.54 -0.74
N MET A 68 9.86 -10.16 -0.17
CA MET A 68 11.08 -10.99 -0.17
C MET A 68 10.88 -12.32 0.55
N PHE A 69 9.96 -12.40 1.48
CA PHE A 69 9.57 -13.63 2.20
C PHE A 69 8.33 -14.31 1.59
N GLY A 70 7.86 -13.88 0.43
CA GLY A 70 6.65 -14.41 -0.19
C GLY A 70 5.35 -13.93 0.46
N ILE A 71 5.42 -12.92 1.33
CA ILE A 71 4.26 -12.32 1.97
C ILE A 71 3.83 -11.11 1.14
N HIS A 72 2.54 -11.01 0.79
CA HIS A 72 2.02 -9.89 0.01
C HIS A 72 2.07 -8.58 0.82
N GLY A 73 3.11 -7.77 0.58
CA GLY A 73 3.40 -6.60 1.41
C GLY A 73 2.27 -5.58 1.49
N ALA A 74 1.58 -5.31 0.37
CA ALA A 74 0.44 -4.40 0.36
C ALA A 74 -0.73 -4.93 1.20
N GLN A 75 -0.97 -6.24 1.26
CA GLN A 75 -2.00 -6.82 2.13
C GLN A 75 -1.71 -6.64 3.62
N VAL A 76 -0.42 -6.58 3.99
CA VAL A 76 -0.01 -6.35 5.38
C VAL A 76 -0.11 -4.87 5.75
N THR A 77 0.37 -3.98 4.89
CA THR A 77 0.44 -2.55 5.19
C THR A 77 -0.80 -1.78 4.77
N GLY A 78 -1.51 -2.27 3.74
CA GLY A 78 -2.66 -1.60 3.12
C GLY A 78 -3.74 -1.20 4.11
N PRO A 79 -4.23 -2.10 4.99
CA PRO A 79 -5.28 -1.75 5.95
C PRO A 79 -4.97 -0.53 6.82
N ILE A 80 -3.68 -0.20 7.00
CA ILE A 80 -3.23 0.95 7.79
C ILE A 80 -2.97 2.16 6.88
N ILE A 81 -2.28 1.95 5.77
CA ILE A 81 -1.73 3.03 4.95
C ILE A 81 -2.74 3.54 3.90
N GLU A 82 -3.54 2.65 3.31
CA GLU A 82 -4.50 3.04 2.27
C GLU A 82 -5.56 4.04 2.72
N PRO A 83 -6.20 3.90 3.91
CA PRO A 83 -7.13 4.91 4.38
C PRO A 83 -6.51 6.29 4.52
N LEU A 84 -5.22 6.38 4.91
CA LEU A 84 -4.51 7.64 5.05
C LEU A 84 -4.17 8.25 3.67
N LEU A 85 -3.81 7.41 2.70
CA LEU A 85 -3.57 7.85 1.33
C LEU A 85 -4.88 8.31 0.65
N LEU A 86 -5.98 7.60 0.87
CA LEU A 86 -7.32 7.99 0.37
C LEU A 86 -7.77 9.32 0.98
N GLN A 87 -7.49 9.57 2.26
CA GLN A 87 -7.71 10.88 2.89
C GLN A 87 -6.97 12.01 2.17
N ASN A 88 -5.72 11.76 1.75
CA ASN A 88 -4.94 12.73 0.96
C ASN A 88 -5.55 12.94 -0.44
N SER A 89 -6.05 11.86 -1.07
CA SER A 89 -6.77 11.92 -2.36
C SER A 89 -8.05 12.76 -2.24
N ASP A 90 -8.86 12.51 -1.21
CA ASP A 90 -10.09 13.26 -0.94
C ASP A 90 -9.84 14.75 -0.70
N ALA A 91 -8.79 15.08 0.08
CA ALA A 91 -8.39 16.46 0.30
C ALA A 91 -8.01 17.17 -1.02
N ASN A 92 -7.33 16.47 -1.91
CA ASN A 92 -7.01 16.99 -3.24
C ASN A 92 -8.28 17.20 -4.09
N ARG A 93 -9.21 16.24 -4.07
CA ARG A 93 -10.48 16.33 -4.79
C ARG A 93 -11.32 17.53 -4.33
N ILE A 94 -11.42 17.74 -3.03
CA ILE A 94 -12.14 18.88 -2.45
C ILE A 94 -11.48 20.22 -2.85
N ALA A 95 -10.15 20.31 -2.76
CA ALA A 95 -9.40 21.49 -3.17
C ALA A 95 -9.58 21.78 -4.66
N TYR A 96 -9.54 20.76 -5.52
CA TYR A 96 -9.78 20.90 -6.95
C TYR A 96 -11.17 21.46 -7.25
N GLN A 97 -12.21 20.91 -6.61
CA GLN A 97 -13.59 21.37 -6.78
C GLN A 97 -13.78 22.83 -6.30
N ALA A 98 -13.01 23.25 -5.32
CA ALA A 98 -13.00 24.63 -4.82
C ALA A 98 -12.10 25.57 -5.65
N GLY A 99 -11.47 25.11 -6.74
CA GLY A 99 -10.52 25.89 -7.53
C GLY A 99 -9.24 26.26 -6.80
N GLN A 100 -8.87 25.50 -5.76
CA GLN A 100 -7.69 25.72 -4.94
C GLN A 100 -6.52 24.82 -5.37
N GLU A 101 -5.31 25.18 -4.94
CA GLU A 101 -4.13 24.34 -5.17
C GLU A 101 -4.24 23.02 -4.42
N LEU A 102 -3.82 21.92 -5.08
CA LEU A 102 -3.85 20.59 -4.51
C LEU A 102 -2.81 20.46 -3.38
N PRO A 103 -3.24 20.15 -2.13
CA PRO A 103 -2.36 20.17 -0.97
C PRO A 103 -1.38 18.98 -0.92
N ASN A 104 -1.74 17.82 -1.50
CA ASN A 104 -0.99 16.58 -1.33
C ASN A 104 -0.37 16.10 -2.64
N ILE A 105 0.90 15.70 -2.60
CA ILE A 105 1.56 14.94 -3.68
C ILE A 105 1.34 13.45 -3.46
N ILE A 106 1.53 12.99 -2.20
CA ILE A 106 1.46 11.58 -1.84
C ILE A 106 0.01 11.22 -1.56
N THR A 107 -0.60 10.51 -2.50
CA THR A 107 -2.00 10.04 -2.49
C THR A 107 -2.03 8.55 -2.80
N TYR A 108 -3.22 7.96 -2.79
CA TYR A 108 -3.42 6.58 -3.22
C TYR A 108 -2.95 6.38 -4.66
N GLU A 109 -3.35 7.27 -5.57
CA GLU A 109 -3.00 7.23 -6.99
C GLU A 109 -1.49 7.43 -7.21
N PHE A 110 -0.84 8.28 -6.39
CA PHE A 110 0.62 8.44 -6.42
C PHE A 110 1.32 7.09 -6.19
N LEU A 111 0.93 6.36 -5.16
CA LEU A 111 1.58 5.10 -4.81
C LEU A 111 1.28 3.99 -5.83
N TYR A 112 0.01 3.80 -6.17
CA TYR A 112 -0.41 2.65 -6.97
C TYR A 112 -0.31 2.88 -8.48
N ASN A 113 -0.50 4.10 -9.00
CA ASN A 113 -0.45 4.34 -10.44
C ASN A 113 0.93 4.79 -10.94
N PHE A 114 1.70 5.48 -10.10
CA PHE A 114 3.00 6.03 -10.52
C PHE A 114 4.18 5.27 -9.93
N VAL A 115 4.12 4.86 -8.66
CA VAL A 115 5.25 4.23 -7.99
C VAL A 115 5.32 2.73 -8.29
N PHE A 116 4.25 1.98 -8.01
CA PHE A 116 4.22 0.54 -8.23
C PHE A 116 3.82 0.16 -9.67
N THR A 117 4.52 0.72 -10.65
CA THR A 117 4.26 0.45 -12.07
C THR A 117 4.52 -1.03 -12.38
N GLY A 118 3.47 -1.76 -12.74
CA GLY A 118 3.53 -3.22 -12.96
C GLY A 118 3.45 -4.04 -11.67
N GLY A 119 3.01 -3.43 -10.56
CA GLY A 119 2.88 -4.06 -9.25
C GLY A 119 4.13 -3.91 -8.38
N ALA A 120 4.18 -4.68 -7.29
CA ALA A 120 5.26 -4.61 -6.32
C ALA A 120 6.64 -4.74 -6.96
N GLY A 121 7.60 -3.89 -6.56
CA GLY A 121 8.96 -3.89 -7.09
C GLY A 121 9.11 -3.32 -8.50
N CYS A 122 8.09 -2.68 -9.08
CA CYS A 122 8.09 -2.17 -10.46
C CYS A 122 8.43 -3.28 -11.49
N VAL A 123 7.85 -4.45 -11.31
CA VAL A 123 8.26 -5.67 -12.03
C VAL A 123 7.95 -5.67 -13.52
N ILE A 124 7.23 -4.69 -14.05
CA ILE A 124 7.04 -4.53 -15.50
C ILE A 124 8.39 -4.40 -16.23
N ALA A 125 9.32 -3.66 -15.65
CA ALA A 125 10.67 -3.52 -16.19
C ALA A 125 11.39 -4.87 -16.20
N LEU A 126 11.26 -5.65 -15.11
CA LEU A 126 11.83 -6.99 -15.02
C LEU A 126 11.24 -7.92 -16.07
N ALA A 127 9.91 -7.91 -16.27
CA ALA A 127 9.24 -8.73 -17.29
C ALA A 127 9.80 -8.45 -18.69
N ILE A 128 9.95 -7.17 -19.05
CA ILE A 128 10.50 -6.73 -20.33
C ILE A 128 11.96 -7.14 -20.46
N LEU A 129 12.79 -6.94 -19.44
CA LEU A 129 14.20 -7.30 -19.45
C LEU A 129 14.40 -8.81 -19.62
N ILE A 130 13.63 -9.63 -18.90
CA ILE A 130 13.70 -11.08 -19.02
C ILE A 130 13.25 -11.53 -20.42
N PHE A 131 12.18 -10.97 -20.95
CA PHE A 131 11.68 -11.27 -22.28
C PHE A 131 12.70 -10.94 -23.36
N LEU A 132 13.32 -9.78 -23.30
CA LEU A 132 14.22 -9.31 -24.36
C LEU A 132 15.63 -9.91 -24.24
N PHE A 133 16.19 -9.97 -23.04
CA PHE A 133 17.62 -10.22 -22.83
C PHE A 133 17.95 -11.58 -22.20
N SER A 134 16.98 -12.35 -21.70
CA SER A 134 17.28 -13.66 -21.13
C SER A 134 17.81 -14.62 -22.20
N LYS A 135 18.82 -15.41 -21.82
CA LYS A 135 19.35 -16.52 -22.65
C LYS A 135 18.54 -17.79 -22.47
N SER A 136 17.86 -17.98 -21.35
CA SER A 136 16.99 -19.13 -21.10
C SER A 136 15.68 -19.00 -21.85
N LYS A 137 15.27 -20.05 -22.56
CA LYS A 137 13.97 -20.13 -23.22
C LYS A 137 12.81 -20.05 -22.22
N GLU A 138 12.98 -20.70 -21.06
CA GLU A 138 11.99 -20.70 -19.97
C GLU A 138 11.75 -19.28 -19.44
N ASN A 139 12.84 -18.56 -19.12
CA ASN A 139 12.72 -17.18 -18.64
C ASN A 139 12.14 -16.25 -19.69
N LYS A 140 12.51 -16.39 -20.98
CA LYS A 140 11.87 -15.62 -22.06
C LYS A 140 10.37 -15.87 -22.14
N THR A 141 9.96 -17.13 -22.03
CA THR A 141 8.54 -17.51 -22.05
C THR A 141 7.82 -16.91 -20.85
N LEU A 142 8.41 -17.03 -19.66
CA LEU A 142 7.89 -16.42 -18.44
C LEU A 142 7.74 -14.89 -18.59
N GLY A 143 8.79 -14.21 -19.05
CA GLY A 143 8.76 -12.76 -19.28
C GLY A 143 7.62 -12.38 -20.22
N LYS A 144 7.50 -13.07 -21.37
CA LYS A 144 6.43 -12.86 -22.34
C LYS A 144 5.03 -13.03 -21.73
N LEU A 145 4.82 -14.10 -20.99
CA LEU A 145 3.53 -14.41 -20.36
C LEU A 145 3.19 -13.45 -19.22
N SER A 146 4.21 -12.90 -18.57
CA SER A 146 4.02 -11.98 -17.45
C SER A 146 3.73 -10.54 -17.88
N ILE A 147 4.06 -10.12 -19.11
CA ILE A 147 3.85 -8.74 -19.57
C ILE A 147 2.37 -8.32 -19.42
N ALA A 148 1.44 -9.14 -19.87
CA ALA A 148 0.02 -8.81 -19.75
C ALA A 148 -0.44 -8.68 -18.28
N PRO A 149 -0.25 -9.67 -17.38
CA PRO A 149 -0.62 -9.53 -15.97
C PRO A 149 0.04 -8.31 -15.30
N VAL A 150 1.35 -8.10 -15.46
CA VAL A 150 2.04 -6.99 -14.80
C VAL A 150 1.60 -5.62 -15.32
N SER A 151 1.11 -5.53 -16.57
CA SER A 151 0.51 -4.29 -17.10
C SER A 151 -0.78 -3.92 -16.35
N PHE A 152 -1.43 -4.88 -15.71
CA PHE A 152 -2.57 -4.68 -14.82
C PHE A 152 -2.18 -4.76 -13.34
N GLN A 153 -0.90 -4.58 -13.03
CA GLN A 153 -0.33 -4.61 -11.67
C GLN A 153 -0.39 -5.97 -10.97
N VAL A 154 -0.62 -7.07 -11.68
CA VAL A 154 -0.58 -8.44 -11.16
C VAL A 154 0.85 -8.97 -11.27
N ALA A 155 1.63 -8.81 -10.21
CA ALA A 155 3.06 -9.13 -10.18
C ALA A 155 3.35 -10.63 -9.90
N GLU A 156 2.40 -11.34 -9.31
CA GLU A 156 2.55 -12.68 -8.75
C GLU A 156 3.09 -13.71 -9.76
N PRO A 157 2.61 -13.77 -11.01
CA PRO A 157 3.15 -14.77 -11.98
C PRO A 157 4.65 -14.61 -12.19
N LEU A 158 5.14 -13.36 -12.18
CA LEU A 158 6.55 -13.08 -12.34
C LEU A 158 7.33 -13.32 -11.05
N LEU A 159 6.83 -12.87 -9.91
CA LEU A 159 7.51 -12.97 -8.63
C LEU A 159 7.70 -14.43 -8.18
N PHE A 160 6.72 -15.29 -8.45
CA PHE A 160 6.80 -16.72 -8.12
C PHE A 160 7.45 -17.56 -9.23
N GLY A 161 7.32 -17.14 -10.49
CA GLY A 161 7.90 -17.85 -11.63
C GLY A 161 9.38 -17.56 -11.85
N PHE A 162 9.85 -16.36 -11.53
CA PHE A 162 11.25 -15.99 -11.55
C PHE A 162 11.81 -16.02 -10.13
N PRO A 163 13.08 -16.45 -9.90
CA PRO A 163 13.63 -16.60 -8.56
C PRO A 163 13.86 -15.23 -7.89
N THR A 164 12.78 -14.53 -7.55
CA THR A 164 12.79 -13.23 -6.88
C THR A 164 12.69 -13.40 -5.37
N ILE A 165 11.77 -14.26 -4.92
CA ILE A 165 11.51 -14.52 -3.50
C ILE A 165 12.69 -15.27 -2.88
N LEU A 166 13.07 -14.89 -1.66
CA LEU A 166 14.22 -15.42 -0.91
C LEU A 166 15.57 -15.29 -1.65
N ASN A 167 15.65 -14.45 -2.66
CA ASN A 167 16.86 -14.17 -3.41
C ASN A 167 17.44 -12.80 -3.05
N PHE A 168 18.44 -12.79 -2.16
CA PHE A 168 19.05 -11.55 -1.67
C PHE A 168 19.66 -10.67 -2.78
N LYS A 169 20.05 -11.24 -3.92
CA LYS A 169 20.54 -10.46 -5.07
C LYS A 169 19.43 -9.65 -5.73
N MET A 170 18.21 -10.16 -5.66
CA MET A 170 17.02 -9.50 -6.22
C MET A 170 16.41 -8.46 -5.25
N VAL A 171 16.74 -8.50 -3.95
CA VAL A 171 16.26 -7.52 -2.96
C VAL A 171 16.62 -6.10 -3.38
N ILE A 172 17.88 -5.90 -3.80
CA ILE A 172 18.37 -4.57 -4.14
C ILE A 172 17.54 -3.95 -5.27
N PRO A 173 17.46 -4.53 -6.48
CA PRO A 173 16.65 -3.93 -7.55
C PRO A 173 15.16 -3.89 -7.22
N PHE A 174 14.64 -4.86 -6.48
CA PHE A 174 13.22 -4.93 -6.11
C PHE A 174 12.79 -3.80 -5.17
N VAL A 175 13.68 -3.37 -4.27
CA VAL A 175 13.43 -2.24 -3.36
C VAL A 175 13.81 -0.92 -4.01
N THR A 176 14.96 -0.86 -4.70
CA THR A 176 15.46 0.40 -5.24
C THR A 176 14.62 0.92 -6.41
N ALA A 177 14.05 0.03 -7.25
CA ALA A 177 13.24 0.46 -8.39
C ALA A 177 12.04 1.32 -7.95
N PRO A 178 11.15 0.89 -7.05
CA PRO A 178 10.04 1.75 -6.59
C PRO A 178 10.52 2.98 -5.81
N VAL A 179 11.65 2.92 -5.10
CA VAL A 179 12.22 4.12 -4.44
C VAL A 179 12.66 5.16 -5.48
N VAL A 180 13.36 4.74 -6.53
CA VAL A 180 13.77 5.65 -7.63
C VAL A 180 12.54 6.22 -8.33
N THR A 181 11.54 5.39 -8.64
CA THR A 181 10.29 5.86 -9.24
C THR A 181 9.58 6.86 -8.34
N THR A 182 9.55 6.61 -7.02
CA THR A 182 9.00 7.55 -6.03
C THR A 182 9.70 8.90 -6.10
N LEU A 183 11.03 8.92 -6.08
CA LEU A 183 11.81 10.16 -6.14
C LEU A 183 11.52 10.94 -7.43
N ILE A 184 11.60 10.27 -8.57
CA ILE A 184 11.33 10.90 -9.88
C ILE A 184 9.92 11.49 -9.91
N THR A 185 8.90 10.70 -9.56
CA THR A 185 7.49 11.13 -9.60
C THR A 185 7.23 12.25 -8.60
N TYR A 186 7.74 12.13 -7.38
CA TYR A 186 7.57 13.15 -6.34
C TYR A 186 8.12 14.51 -6.78
N TYR A 187 9.35 14.53 -7.28
CA TYR A 187 9.96 15.78 -7.73
C TYR A 187 9.35 16.30 -9.02
N ALA A 188 8.92 15.43 -9.95
CA ALA A 188 8.19 15.85 -11.15
C ALA A 188 6.88 16.56 -10.78
N MET A 189 6.13 16.05 -9.80
CA MET A 189 4.90 16.69 -9.30
C MET A 189 5.22 17.96 -8.48
N LYS A 190 6.26 17.93 -7.65
CA LYS A 190 6.68 19.07 -6.83
C LYS A 190 7.09 20.28 -7.68
N PHE A 191 7.75 20.05 -8.81
CA PHE A 191 8.17 21.11 -9.74
C PHE A 191 7.12 21.44 -10.80
N GLY A 192 5.94 20.82 -10.75
CA GLY A 192 4.85 21.10 -11.70
C GLY A 192 5.04 20.53 -13.10
N ILE A 193 6.03 19.61 -13.30
CA ILE A 193 6.24 18.92 -14.59
C ILE A 193 5.09 17.96 -14.85
N VAL A 194 4.58 17.32 -13.79
CA VAL A 194 3.41 16.43 -13.81
C VAL A 194 2.41 16.96 -12.79
N SER A 195 1.12 16.95 -13.14
CA SER A 195 0.05 17.35 -12.22
C SER A 195 -0.04 16.42 -11.01
N LYS A 196 -0.34 17.00 -9.84
CA LYS A 196 -0.68 16.20 -8.66
C LYS A 196 -1.97 15.42 -8.92
N PRO A 197 -2.14 14.21 -8.37
CA PRO A 197 -3.38 13.44 -8.50
C PRO A 197 -4.56 14.17 -7.83
N ILE A 198 -5.70 14.18 -8.52
CA ILE A 198 -6.92 14.85 -8.01
C ILE A 198 -7.71 13.95 -7.06
N GLY A 199 -7.51 12.62 -7.17
CA GLY A 199 -8.36 11.63 -6.53
C GLY A 199 -9.52 11.20 -7.45
N ALA A 200 -10.01 9.98 -7.27
CA ALA A 200 -11.15 9.43 -8.03
C ALA A 200 -12.49 9.74 -7.34
#